data_edb61915e113ecb79e99439aea8b92d6
#
_entry.id   edb61915e113ecb79e99439aea8b92d6
#
_cell.length_a   1.000
_cell.length_b   1.000
_cell.length_c   1.000
_cell.angle_alpha   90.00
_cell.angle_beta   90.00
_cell.angle_gamma   90.00
#
_symmetry.space_group_name_H-M   'P 1'
#
loop_
_entity.id
_entity.type
_entity.pdbx_description
1 polymer ?
#
loop_
_entity_poly.entity_id
_entity_poly.type
_entity_poly.pdbx_seq_one_letter_code
_entity_poly.pdbx_strand_id
1 'polypeptide(L)'
;MNPIRRIALVALAFAMADAPSWAGPSNAPPPPTTRTDPNGLLLNQWFSEGTAAGHAGDDYDNRDGGHSRLDLAKYPQLRPLPYLDSQRVGKKDYGPPREIRTETVFGNASLSGSALGGASIPRMMASTREGLGFLAGQYLANQLYVFPEHQDHDPAGEGLSGYGDLYAVNPPYLVISQGSSGSDQPFLDAIAMTMASFNPEVKEMLRKEKLLMPVVQQILRTSLKPLKQREDYLTALAHPTAFPADWLDEERMMRAAQSLTPLTLPPMLQLEVMREPAPPRPGIDFFEGPAKESESLSDRGIVVARIVRGMGWERELTVRVTRTREWAGRPLQIHWRLLRGDPDLVTIERSATAPEATIRVKWHSGPIEAPGGIPGLSGHRVEIGVFADNGTDFSPPCFISFYFLPNERRTYDETGRILETDYAFPGSFADVTLTAQKPWRDRYRYDKDSGAPLGWTRSENGKAPVDFDADGRELLPEGPRRLTYEEDLVSRRLRFIPAE
;
A
#
# COMPACT_ATOMS: atom_id res chain seq x y z
N MET A 1 -59.36 49.90 82.15
CA MET A 1 -59.16 48.50 82.53
C MET A 1 -59.30 47.68 81.24
N ASN A 2 -58.21 47.37 80.61
CA ASN A 2 -58.18 46.71 79.33
C ASN A 2 -57.40 45.41 79.43
N PRO A 3 -57.88 44.26 78.95
CA PRO A 3 -57.10 43.05 78.89
C PRO A 3 -56.35 42.92 77.52
N ILE A 4 -55.08 42.65 77.66
CA ILE A 4 -54.13 42.40 76.50
C ILE A 4 -54.45 41.04 75.93
N ARG A 5 -54.77 41.00 74.65
CA ARG A 5 -54.83 39.74 73.84
C ARG A 5 -53.44 39.34 73.39
N ARG A 6 -52.97 38.14 73.77
CA ARG A 6 -51.79 37.49 73.27
C ARG A 6 -52.15 36.85 71.87
N ILE A 7 -51.44 37.23 70.82
CA ILE A 7 -51.50 36.58 69.51
C ILE A 7 -50.41 35.57 69.47
N ALA A 8 -50.73 34.26 69.29
CA ALA A 8 -49.80 33.21 69.08
C ALA A 8 -49.45 33.17 67.58
N LEU A 9 -48.16 33.35 67.26
CA LEU A 9 -47.64 33.16 65.92
C LEU A 9 -47.43 31.65 65.72
N VAL A 10 -48.17 31.04 64.76
CA VAL A 10 -47.92 29.69 64.26
C VAL A 10 -46.99 29.82 63.07
N ALA A 11 -45.75 29.38 63.25
CA ALA A 11 -44.79 29.29 62.13
C ALA A 11 -45.13 28.04 61.31
N LEU A 12 -45.61 28.25 60.12
CA LEU A 12 -45.75 27.18 59.10
C LEU A 12 -44.35 26.95 58.40
N ALA A 13 -43.72 25.85 58.73
CA ALA A 13 -42.54 25.39 57.98
C ALA A 13 -42.98 24.83 56.67
N PHE A 14 -42.73 25.55 55.54
CA PHE A 14 -42.79 25.01 54.20
C PHE A 14 -41.55 24.14 53.97
N ALA A 15 -41.75 22.83 53.87
CA ALA A 15 -40.75 21.93 53.31
C ALA A 15 -40.65 22.23 51.82
N MET A 16 -39.54 22.83 51.38
CA MET A 16 -39.18 22.87 49.99
C MET A 16 -38.84 21.44 49.54
N ALA A 17 -39.73 20.80 48.81
CA ALA A 17 -39.44 19.60 48.08
C ALA A 17 -38.50 19.99 46.92
N ASP A 18 -37.30 19.42 46.89
CA ASP A 18 -36.38 19.51 45.77
C ASP A 18 -37.11 19.03 44.51
N ALA A 19 -37.40 19.95 43.58
CA ALA A 19 -37.87 19.59 42.25
C ALA A 19 -36.74 18.80 41.52
N PRO A 20 -37.03 17.64 40.93
CA PRO A 20 -36.04 16.94 40.14
C PRO A 20 -35.64 17.88 39.03
N SER A 21 -34.33 18.20 38.94
CA SER A 21 -33.76 18.92 37.82
C SER A 21 -33.90 18.05 36.56
N TRP A 22 -34.88 18.34 35.75
CA TRP A 22 -34.98 17.83 34.40
C TRP A 22 -33.82 18.45 33.59
N ALA A 23 -32.67 17.81 33.60
CA ALA A 23 -31.67 18.05 32.60
C ALA A 23 -32.28 17.53 31.28
N GLY A 24 -32.83 18.42 30.48
CA GLY A 24 -33.19 18.10 29.10
C GLY A 24 -31.99 17.49 28.39
N PRO A 25 -32.21 16.71 27.30
CA PRO A 25 -31.09 16.11 26.60
C PRO A 25 -30.11 17.22 26.25
N SER A 26 -28.87 17.09 26.71
CA SER A 26 -27.82 18.04 26.36
C SER A 26 -27.65 18.02 24.87
N ASN A 27 -27.84 19.16 24.17
CA ASN A 27 -27.60 19.31 22.72
C ASN A 27 -26.11 19.21 22.37
N ALA A 28 -25.26 18.86 23.33
CA ALA A 28 -23.82 18.64 23.07
C ALA A 28 -23.64 17.36 22.25
N PRO A 29 -22.78 17.39 21.22
CA PRO A 29 -22.47 16.19 20.47
C PRO A 29 -21.87 15.12 21.41
N PRO A 30 -22.10 13.82 21.13
CA PRO A 30 -21.48 12.75 21.90
C PRO A 30 -19.95 12.88 21.87
N PRO A 31 -19.24 12.33 22.86
CA PRO A 31 -17.77 12.34 22.86
C PRO A 31 -17.25 11.57 21.64
N PRO A 32 -16.05 11.89 21.12
CA PRO A 32 -15.45 11.16 19.99
C PRO A 32 -15.14 9.70 20.33
N THR A 33 -14.92 9.40 21.60
CA THR A 33 -14.74 8.02 22.06
C THR A 33 -15.32 7.78 23.44
N THR A 34 -15.78 6.55 23.70
CA THR A 34 -16.20 6.08 25.04
C THR A 34 -15.09 5.33 25.76
N ARG A 35 -13.88 5.24 25.18
CA ARG A 35 -12.73 4.60 25.81
C ARG A 35 -12.33 5.35 27.09
N THR A 36 -11.96 4.57 28.13
CA THR A 36 -11.58 5.08 29.46
C THR A 36 -10.09 4.93 29.75
N ASP A 37 -9.33 4.40 28.78
CA ASP A 37 -7.88 4.38 28.87
C ASP A 37 -7.27 5.80 28.70
N PRO A 38 -5.97 5.98 28.98
CA PRO A 38 -5.34 7.31 28.93
C PRO A 38 -5.55 8.05 27.60
N ASN A 39 -5.50 7.34 26.47
CA ASN A 39 -5.68 7.94 25.13
C ASN A 39 -7.12 8.38 24.91
N GLY A 40 -8.11 7.56 25.34
CA GLY A 40 -9.53 7.93 25.25
C GLY A 40 -9.86 9.16 26.10
N LEU A 41 -9.33 9.24 27.34
CA LEU A 41 -9.50 10.39 28.21
C LEU A 41 -8.85 11.64 27.62
N LEU A 42 -7.65 11.52 27.07
CA LEU A 42 -6.92 12.61 26.44
C LEU A 42 -7.67 13.18 25.24
N LEU A 43 -8.17 12.31 24.34
CA LEU A 43 -8.96 12.73 23.19
C LEU A 43 -10.24 13.48 23.62
N ASN A 44 -10.96 12.94 24.58
CA ASN A 44 -12.19 13.57 25.08
C ASN A 44 -11.91 14.93 25.75
N GLN A 45 -10.77 15.07 26.43
CA GLN A 45 -10.33 16.35 26.94
C GLN A 45 -10.12 17.35 25.82
N TRP A 46 -9.30 17.04 24.81
CA TRP A 46 -9.05 17.90 23.64
C TRP A 46 -10.33 18.29 22.92
N PHE A 47 -11.27 17.33 22.78
CA PHE A 47 -12.56 17.60 22.15
C PHE A 47 -13.40 18.58 22.98
N SER A 48 -13.45 18.43 24.31
CA SER A 48 -14.17 19.34 25.21
C SER A 48 -13.56 20.74 25.23
N GLU A 49 -12.25 20.86 25.03
CA GLU A 49 -11.51 22.10 24.88
C GLU A 49 -11.69 22.76 23.47
N GLY A 50 -12.32 22.06 22.54
CA GLY A 50 -12.51 22.52 21.17
C GLY A 50 -11.25 22.44 20.31
N THR A 51 -10.21 21.72 20.76
CA THR A 51 -8.93 21.59 20.06
C THR A 51 -8.83 20.32 19.21
N ALA A 52 -9.73 19.36 19.39
CA ALA A 52 -9.86 18.17 18.56
C ALA A 52 -11.17 18.15 17.78
N ALA A 53 -11.11 17.71 16.51
CA ALA A 53 -12.26 17.73 15.58
C ALA A 53 -13.31 16.65 15.89
N GLY A 54 -12.93 15.57 16.57
CA GLY A 54 -13.77 14.38 16.67
C GLY A 54 -13.97 13.72 15.29
N HIS A 55 -15.07 12.99 15.15
CA HIS A 55 -15.41 12.25 13.93
C HIS A 55 -16.50 12.91 13.07
N ALA A 56 -16.76 14.20 13.26
CA ALA A 56 -17.75 14.88 12.42
C ALA A 56 -17.38 14.78 10.93
N GLY A 57 -18.23 14.12 10.15
CA GLY A 57 -18.02 13.90 8.71
C GLY A 57 -17.08 12.73 8.37
N ASP A 58 -16.70 11.89 9.32
CA ASP A 58 -16.00 10.64 9.06
C ASP A 58 -16.98 9.48 8.96
N ASP A 59 -16.77 8.62 7.98
CA ASP A 59 -17.52 7.38 7.79
C ASP A 59 -16.59 6.18 7.97
N TYR A 60 -17.14 5.12 8.58
CA TYR A 60 -16.45 3.85 8.73
C TYR A 60 -17.05 2.80 7.79
N ASP A 61 -16.20 2.20 6.97
CA ASP A 61 -16.56 1.16 6.01
C ASP A 61 -16.03 -0.21 6.46
N ASN A 62 -16.92 -1.06 6.99
CA ASN A 62 -16.56 -2.42 7.32
C ASN A 62 -16.82 -3.34 6.12
N ARG A 63 -15.76 -3.79 5.45
CA ARG A 63 -15.82 -4.71 4.32
C ARG A 63 -15.25 -6.11 4.63
N ASP A 64 -15.06 -6.41 5.90
CA ASP A 64 -14.53 -7.67 6.41
C ASP A 64 -15.59 -8.52 7.16
N GLY A 65 -16.85 -8.31 6.87
CA GLY A 65 -17.92 -9.07 7.50
C GLY A 65 -17.92 -8.94 9.03
N GLY A 66 -17.64 -10.03 9.71
CA GLY A 66 -17.62 -10.09 11.18
C GLY A 66 -16.22 -10.19 11.81
N HIS A 67 -15.14 -10.26 11.00
CA HIS A 67 -13.85 -10.70 11.52
C HIS A 67 -13.09 -9.61 12.30
N SER A 68 -12.93 -8.41 11.76
CA SER A 68 -12.03 -7.40 12.34
C SER A 68 -12.69 -6.02 12.41
N ARG A 69 -14.00 -6.00 12.56
CA ARG A 69 -14.75 -4.74 12.59
C ARG A 69 -14.33 -3.86 13.77
N LEU A 70 -14.28 -2.55 13.53
CA LEU A 70 -14.18 -1.56 14.59
C LEU A 70 -15.41 -1.63 15.51
N ASP A 71 -15.20 -1.58 16.80
CA ASP A 71 -16.29 -1.50 17.77
C ASP A 71 -16.85 -0.07 17.80
N LEU A 72 -17.91 0.18 17.05
CA LEU A 72 -18.53 1.49 16.95
C LEU A 72 -19.12 1.99 18.27
N ALA A 73 -19.35 1.13 19.29
CA ALA A 73 -19.74 1.58 20.59
C ALA A 73 -18.63 2.41 21.28
N LYS A 74 -17.38 2.20 20.89
CA LYS A 74 -16.23 3.00 21.31
C LYS A 74 -16.14 4.35 20.62
N TYR A 75 -16.81 4.56 19.47
CA TYR A 75 -16.70 5.73 18.61
C TYR A 75 -18.08 6.27 18.22
N PRO A 76 -18.85 6.82 19.14
CA PRO A 76 -20.27 7.16 18.93
C PRO A 76 -20.52 8.26 17.89
N GLN A 77 -19.49 8.99 17.46
CA GLN A 77 -19.60 9.99 16.40
C GLN A 77 -19.39 9.41 15.00
N LEU A 78 -18.80 8.19 14.87
CA LEU A 78 -18.57 7.56 13.59
C LEU A 78 -19.88 7.08 12.97
N ARG A 79 -20.04 7.32 11.69
CA ARG A 79 -21.18 6.83 10.91
C ARG A 79 -20.77 5.57 10.15
N PRO A 80 -21.41 4.42 10.42
CA PRO A 80 -21.16 3.23 9.62
C PRO A 80 -21.75 3.39 8.22
N LEU A 81 -21.02 2.98 7.18
CA LEU A 81 -21.59 2.91 5.85
C LEU A 81 -22.65 1.81 5.81
N PRO A 82 -23.86 2.10 5.30
CA PRO A 82 -24.94 1.13 5.22
C PRO A 82 -24.70 0.12 4.08
N TYR A 83 -24.90 -1.15 4.36
CA TYR A 83 -24.95 -2.22 3.36
C TYR A 83 -26.31 -2.91 3.42
N LEU A 84 -26.89 -3.19 2.25
CA LEU A 84 -28.09 -3.99 2.13
C LEU A 84 -27.81 -5.45 2.53
N ASP A 85 -28.81 -6.15 3.05
CA ASP A 85 -28.67 -7.55 3.41
C ASP A 85 -28.23 -8.42 2.22
N SER A 86 -28.66 -8.08 1.00
CA SER A 86 -28.22 -8.71 -0.24
C SER A 86 -26.73 -8.55 -0.52
N GLN A 87 -26.10 -7.48 -0.01
CA GLN A 87 -24.66 -7.24 -0.12
C GLN A 87 -23.85 -7.97 0.96
N ARG A 88 -24.53 -8.44 2.03
CA ARG A 88 -23.92 -9.16 3.16
C ARG A 88 -24.12 -10.69 3.09
N VAL A 89 -24.58 -11.20 1.95
CA VAL A 89 -24.93 -12.63 1.81
C VAL A 89 -23.73 -13.53 2.00
N GLY A 90 -23.81 -14.39 2.99
CA GLY A 90 -22.97 -15.59 3.13
C GLY A 90 -21.60 -15.38 3.74
N LYS A 91 -21.43 -14.52 4.75
CA LYS A 91 -20.12 -14.24 5.39
C LYS A 91 -19.04 -13.85 4.38
N LYS A 92 -19.42 -13.23 3.27
CA LYS A 92 -18.47 -12.79 2.26
C LYS A 92 -17.88 -11.47 2.69
N ASP A 93 -16.59 -11.43 2.72
CA ASP A 93 -15.85 -10.19 2.74
C ASP A 93 -16.08 -9.48 1.41
N TYR A 94 -16.30 -8.17 1.46
CA TYR A 94 -16.68 -7.41 0.27
C TYR A 94 -15.48 -7.03 -0.60
N GLY A 95 -14.25 -7.28 -0.10
CA GLY A 95 -13.02 -6.83 -0.73
C GLY A 95 -12.92 -5.30 -0.80
N PRO A 96 -11.87 -4.75 -1.43
CA PRO A 96 -11.73 -3.32 -1.57
C PRO A 96 -12.88 -2.75 -2.39
N PRO A 97 -13.40 -1.59 -1.99
CA PRO A 97 -14.46 -0.93 -2.75
C PRO A 97 -13.92 -0.48 -4.11
N ARG A 98 -14.72 -0.68 -5.16
CA ARG A 98 -14.42 -0.16 -6.50
C ARG A 98 -15.20 1.13 -6.78
N GLU A 99 -15.32 1.98 -5.79
CA GLU A 99 -15.95 3.29 -5.92
C GLU A 99 -15.11 4.34 -5.21
N ILE A 100 -15.09 5.55 -5.74
CA ILE A 100 -14.49 6.72 -5.11
C ILE A 100 -15.63 7.55 -4.56
N ARG A 101 -15.69 7.68 -3.25
CA ARG A 101 -16.71 8.45 -2.54
C ARG A 101 -16.29 9.90 -2.39
N THR A 102 -17.25 10.75 -2.07
CA THR A 102 -17.00 12.17 -1.75
C THR A 102 -16.70 12.38 -0.27
N GLU A 103 -17.14 11.43 0.56
CA GLU A 103 -16.99 11.46 2.00
C GLU A 103 -15.58 11.04 2.43
N THR A 104 -15.19 11.44 3.63
CA THR A 104 -13.99 10.91 4.29
C THR A 104 -14.30 9.53 4.85
N VAL A 105 -13.63 8.51 4.34
CA VAL A 105 -13.88 7.12 4.70
C VAL A 105 -12.60 6.45 5.15
N PHE A 106 -12.64 5.78 6.28
CA PHE A 106 -11.63 4.76 6.59
C PHE A 106 -12.33 3.44 6.93
N GLY A 107 -11.63 2.34 6.72
CA GLY A 107 -12.27 1.06 6.94
C GLY A 107 -11.30 -0.10 6.88
N ASN A 108 -11.85 -1.29 6.92
CA ASN A 108 -11.12 -2.52 6.72
C ASN A 108 -11.75 -3.35 5.61
N ALA A 109 -10.93 -4.14 4.97
CA ALA A 109 -11.38 -5.16 4.05
C ALA A 109 -10.38 -6.31 4.05
N SER A 110 -10.88 -7.51 3.98
CA SER A 110 -10.09 -8.71 3.86
C SER A 110 -10.79 -9.64 2.91
N LEU A 111 -10.13 -10.07 1.88
CA LEU A 111 -10.64 -11.14 1.04
C LEU A 111 -9.48 -11.93 0.46
N SER A 112 -9.38 -13.19 0.85
CA SER A 112 -8.56 -14.18 0.16
C SER A 112 -9.40 -14.85 -0.91
N GLY A 113 -9.01 -14.70 -2.18
CA GLY A 113 -9.72 -15.33 -3.28
C GLY A 113 -9.14 -16.71 -3.58
N SER A 114 -9.81 -17.78 -3.16
CA SER A 114 -9.42 -19.15 -3.55
C SER A 114 -9.46 -19.39 -5.07
N ALA A 115 -10.30 -18.64 -5.79
CA ALA A 115 -10.45 -18.76 -7.24
C ALA A 115 -9.21 -18.32 -8.04
N LEU A 116 -8.29 -17.57 -7.43
CA LEU A 116 -7.07 -17.06 -8.08
C LEU A 116 -5.79 -17.57 -7.38
N GLY A 117 -5.82 -18.81 -6.88
CA GLY A 117 -4.64 -19.41 -6.26
C GLY A 117 -4.28 -18.81 -4.90
N GLY A 118 -5.29 -18.33 -4.14
CA GLY A 118 -5.09 -17.82 -2.78
C GLY A 118 -4.64 -16.35 -2.68
N ALA A 119 -4.54 -15.63 -3.80
CA ALA A 119 -4.19 -14.21 -3.77
C ALA A 119 -5.27 -13.37 -3.09
N SER A 120 -4.91 -12.52 -2.14
CA SER A 120 -5.84 -11.55 -1.57
C SER A 120 -6.25 -10.51 -2.60
N ILE A 121 -7.51 -10.02 -2.53
CA ILE A 121 -7.99 -8.99 -3.46
C ILE A 121 -7.19 -7.69 -3.35
N PRO A 122 -6.80 -7.19 -2.16
CA PRO A 122 -5.92 -6.02 -2.06
C PRO A 122 -4.61 -6.19 -2.81
N ARG A 123 -3.98 -7.36 -2.70
CA ARG A 123 -2.77 -7.68 -3.44
C ARG A 123 -2.99 -7.66 -4.95
N MET A 124 -4.08 -8.26 -5.44
CA MET A 124 -4.42 -8.23 -6.86
C MET A 124 -4.63 -6.81 -7.37
N MET A 125 -5.28 -5.94 -6.60
CA MET A 125 -5.41 -4.53 -6.96
C MET A 125 -4.07 -3.80 -7.00
N ALA A 126 -3.17 -4.05 -6.05
CA ALA A 126 -1.84 -3.48 -6.03
C ALA A 126 -0.89 -4.06 -7.10
N SER A 127 -1.29 -5.14 -7.78
CA SER A 127 -0.52 -5.83 -8.82
C SER A 127 -1.03 -5.57 -10.24
N THR A 128 -1.97 -4.64 -10.40
CA THR A 128 -2.50 -4.24 -11.71
C THR A 128 -2.50 -2.73 -11.87
N ARG A 129 -2.31 -2.24 -13.10
CA ARG A 129 -2.30 -0.80 -13.42
C ARG A 129 -3.64 -0.13 -13.07
N GLU A 130 -4.74 -0.77 -13.42
CA GLU A 130 -6.09 -0.29 -13.11
C GLU A 130 -6.32 -0.25 -11.59
N GLY A 131 -5.98 -1.32 -10.89
CA GLY A 131 -6.15 -1.42 -9.44
C GLY A 131 -5.35 -0.37 -8.68
N LEU A 132 -4.07 -0.16 -9.02
CA LEU A 132 -3.24 0.89 -8.43
C LEU A 132 -3.82 2.29 -8.70
N GLY A 133 -4.29 2.55 -9.92
CA GLY A 133 -4.95 3.81 -10.28
C GLY A 133 -6.20 4.05 -9.44
N PHE A 134 -6.97 3.00 -9.18
CA PHE A 134 -8.16 3.05 -8.36
C PHE A 134 -7.84 3.36 -6.89
N LEU A 135 -6.88 2.62 -6.31
CA LEU A 135 -6.40 2.84 -4.94
C LEU A 135 -5.84 4.25 -4.75
N ALA A 136 -5.09 4.75 -5.73
CA ALA A 136 -4.60 6.13 -5.73
C ALA A 136 -5.74 7.15 -5.73
N GLY A 137 -6.78 6.91 -6.53
CA GLY A 137 -7.97 7.76 -6.58
C GLY A 137 -8.71 7.80 -5.24
N GLN A 138 -8.90 6.67 -4.57
CA GLN A 138 -9.51 6.58 -3.24
C GLN A 138 -8.68 7.36 -2.21
N TYR A 139 -7.38 7.10 -2.16
CA TYR A 139 -6.46 7.74 -1.23
C TYR A 139 -6.47 9.27 -1.34
N LEU A 140 -6.43 9.79 -2.57
CA LEU A 140 -6.53 11.22 -2.86
C LEU A 140 -7.98 11.76 -2.77
N ALA A 141 -8.96 10.91 -2.51
CA ALA A 141 -10.33 11.30 -2.18
C ALA A 141 -10.65 11.11 -0.70
N ASN A 142 -9.64 11.11 0.18
CA ASN A 142 -9.77 10.93 1.62
C ASN A 142 -10.36 9.56 2.03
N GLN A 143 -9.95 8.49 1.34
CA GLN A 143 -10.34 7.13 1.68
C GLN A 143 -9.11 6.28 1.97
N LEU A 144 -9.11 5.57 3.10
CA LEU A 144 -8.00 4.70 3.52
C LEU A 144 -8.53 3.40 4.10
N TYR A 145 -7.94 2.28 3.66
CA TYR A 145 -8.33 0.95 4.14
C TYR A 145 -7.16 0.23 4.78
N VAL A 146 -7.49 -0.54 5.82
CA VAL A 146 -6.57 -1.47 6.48
C VAL A 146 -6.87 -2.87 6.00
N PHE A 147 -5.82 -3.64 5.72
CA PHE A 147 -5.92 -5.01 5.23
C PHE A 147 -4.96 -5.91 5.99
N PRO A 148 -5.41 -7.08 6.49
CA PRO A 148 -4.50 -8.12 6.95
C PRO A 148 -3.68 -8.69 5.79
N GLU A 149 -2.42 -9.00 6.03
CA GLU A 149 -1.54 -9.60 5.04
C GLU A 149 -1.94 -11.02 4.64
N HIS A 150 -2.60 -11.76 5.55
CA HIS A 150 -3.02 -13.15 5.35
C HIS A 150 -1.88 -14.09 4.96
N GLN A 151 -0.84 -14.14 5.76
CA GLN A 151 0.27 -15.11 5.58
C GLN A 151 -0.21 -16.56 5.51
N ASP A 152 -1.29 -16.89 6.23
CA ASP A 152 -1.92 -18.20 6.26
C ASP A 152 -2.71 -18.55 4.98
N HIS A 153 -2.92 -17.57 4.09
CA HIS A 153 -3.57 -17.74 2.79
C HIS A 153 -2.60 -17.62 1.62
N ASP A 154 -1.33 -17.78 1.88
CA ASP A 154 -0.31 -17.75 0.87
C ASP A 154 -0.50 -18.89 -0.14
N PRO A 155 -0.53 -18.57 -1.45
CA PRO A 155 -0.70 -19.61 -2.49
C PRO A 155 0.44 -20.60 -2.60
N ALA A 156 1.63 -20.31 -2.08
CA ALA A 156 2.68 -21.32 -1.97
C ALA A 156 2.45 -22.27 -0.78
N GLY A 157 1.44 -22.04 -0.01
CA GLY A 157 1.32 -22.35 1.15
C GLY A 157 0.90 -23.46 1.89
N GLU A 158 0.55 -24.27 2.04
CA GLU A 158 0.41 -25.31 3.10
C GLU A 158 1.04 -24.88 4.45
N GLY A 159 0.72 -23.64 4.88
CA GLY A 159 1.21 -23.12 6.15
C GLY A 159 2.69 -22.65 6.13
N LEU A 160 3.28 -22.51 4.99
CA LEU A 160 4.54 -21.83 4.81
C LEU A 160 4.28 -20.32 4.80
N SER A 161 4.13 -19.78 5.98
CA SER A 161 4.22 -18.34 6.21
C SER A 161 5.48 -17.79 5.56
N GLY A 162 5.43 -16.88 4.65
CA GLY A 162 6.69 -16.43 4.19
C GLY A 162 6.73 -15.33 3.18
N TYR A 163 5.63 -14.99 2.62
CA TYR A 163 5.65 -14.00 1.57
C TYR A 163 4.98 -12.70 2.01
N GLY A 164 5.40 -12.13 3.13
CA GLY A 164 4.97 -10.82 3.59
C GLY A 164 5.18 -9.70 2.57
N ASP A 165 5.67 -10.05 1.39
CA ASP A 165 5.92 -9.17 0.27
C ASP A 165 5.29 -9.67 -1.02
N LEU A 166 4.07 -10.19 -0.92
CA LEU A 166 3.27 -10.58 -2.08
C LEU A 166 2.80 -9.38 -2.91
N TYR A 167 3.05 -8.16 -2.44
CA TYR A 167 2.73 -6.95 -3.15
C TYR A 167 3.90 -6.56 -4.08
N ALA A 168 3.60 -6.39 -5.36
CA ALA A 168 4.58 -5.89 -6.33
C ALA A 168 5.05 -4.46 -6.02
N VAL A 169 4.32 -3.76 -5.20
CA VAL A 169 4.62 -2.41 -4.72
C VAL A 169 4.37 -2.32 -3.22
N ASN A 170 4.97 -1.34 -2.54
CA ASN A 170 4.56 -0.92 -1.20
C ASN A 170 3.51 0.19 -1.37
N PRO A 171 2.21 -0.12 -1.37
CA PRO A 171 1.20 0.87 -1.70
C PRO A 171 0.98 1.80 -0.50
N PRO A 172 1.35 3.09 -0.56
CA PRO A 172 1.02 4.03 0.50
C PRO A 172 -0.48 4.30 0.60
N TYR A 173 -1.22 3.80 -0.36
CA TYR A 173 -2.69 3.88 -0.44
C TYR A 173 -3.42 2.98 0.54
N LEU A 174 -2.73 2.01 1.13
CA LEU A 174 -3.26 1.02 2.05
C LEU A 174 -2.43 0.98 3.33
N VAL A 175 -3.02 0.49 4.41
CA VAL A 175 -2.30 0.02 5.59
C VAL A 175 -2.39 -1.50 5.61
N ILE A 176 -1.26 -2.17 5.48
CA ILE A 176 -1.20 -3.64 5.50
C ILE A 176 -0.75 -4.05 6.90
N SER A 177 -1.61 -4.71 7.65
CA SER A 177 -1.25 -5.28 8.96
C SER A 177 -0.60 -6.64 8.81
N GLN A 178 0.45 -6.91 9.59
CA GLN A 178 1.10 -8.21 9.61
C GLN A 178 0.24 -9.23 10.36
N GLY A 179 -0.15 -10.30 9.68
CA GLY A 179 -0.94 -11.40 10.23
C GLY A 179 -2.24 -11.65 9.49
N SER A 180 -3.08 -12.52 10.05
CA SER A 180 -4.39 -12.88 9.53
C SER A 180 -5.53 -12.07 10.17
N SER A 181 -6.75 -12.57 10.09
CA SER A 181 -7.96 -11.95 10.66
C SER A 181 -7.74 -11.45 12.09
N GLY A 182 -8.07 -10.18 12.33
CA GLY A 182 -7.90 -9.51 13.62
C GLY A 182 -6.61 -8.69 13.75
N SER A 183 -5.61 -8.90 12.88
CA SER A 183 -4.38 -8.14 12.91
C SER A 183 -4.55 -6.67 12.51
N ASP A 184 -5.59 -6.35 11.76
CA ASP A 184 -5.97 -5.01 11.30
C ASP A 184 -6.69 -4.17 12.38
N GLN A 185 -7.29 -4.80 13.39
CA GLN A 185 -8.08 -4.10 14.39
C GLN A 185 -7.29 -3.04 15.18
N PRO A 186 -6.07 -3.27 15.68
CA PRO A 186 -5.29 -2.22 16.35
C PRO A 186 -5.02 -1.00 15.47
N PHE A 187 -4.85 -1.21 14.16
CA PHE A 187 -4.64 -0.13 13.20
C PHE A 187 -5.91 0.69 12.97
N LEU A 188 -7.07 0.04 12.92
CA LEU A 188 -8.36 0.72 12.82
C LEU A 188 -8.61 1.61 14.04
N ASP A 189 -8.37 1.09 15.26
CA ASP A 189 -8.47 1.87 16.50
C ASP A 189 -7.51 3.08 16.48
N ALA A 190 -6.22 2.86 16.12
CA ALA A 190 -5.23 3.93 16.07
C ALA A 190 -5.55 4.99 15.01
N ILE A 191 -6.06 4.59 13.83
CA ILE A 191 -6.48 5.52 12.78
C ILE A 191 -7.70 6.32 13.25
N ALA A 192 -8.71 5.68 13.84
CA ALA A 192 -9.88 6.38 14.38
C ALA A 192 -9.46 7.44 15.42
N MET A 193 -8.64 7.07 16.39
CA MET A 193 -8.13 7.97 17.41
C MET A 193 -7.33 9.13 16.82
N THR A 194 -6.48 8.85 15.84
CA THR A 194 -5.68 9.86 15.12
C THR A 194 -6.56 10.83 14.35
N MET A 195 -7.54 10.32 13.60
CA MET A 195 -8.45 11.15 12.78
C MET A 195 -9.30 12.08 13.66
N ALA A 196 -9.73 11.61 14.84
CA ALA A 196 -10.47 12.43 15.78
C ALA A 196 -9.60 13.50 16.46
N SER A 197 -8.28 13.29 16.54
CA SER A 197 -7.34 14.15 17.27
C SER A 197 -6.91 15.41 16.50
N PHE A 198 -7.09 15.47 15.18
CA PHE A 198 -6.74 16.67 14.41
C PHE A 198 -7.45 17.92 14.95
N ASN A 199 -6.76 19.05 14.91
CA ASN A 199 -7.42 20.33 15.10
C ASN A 199 -8.52 20.53 14.04
N PRO A 200 -9.73 21.07 14.40
CA PRO A 200 -10.85 21.20 13.46
C PRO A 200 -10.50 21.94 12.14
N GLU A 201 -9.77 23.05 12.23
CA GLU A 201 -9.36 23.83 11.06
C GLU A 201 -8.41 23.02 10.16
N VAL A 202 -7.44 22.35 10.76
CA VAL A 202 -6.47 21.51 10.05
C VAL A 202 -7.17 20.34 9.35
N LYS A 203 -8.06 19.64 10.06
CA LYS A 203 -8.79 18.51 9.51
C LYS A 203 -9.62 18.90 8.29
N GLU A 204 -10.35 20.02 8.40
CA GLU A 204 -11.14 20.55 7.29
C GLU A 204 -10.29 20.98 6.10
N MET A 205 -9.16 21.65 6.37
CA MET A 205 -8.20 22.00 5.33
C MET A 205 -7.65 20.76 4.60
N LEU A 206 -7.23 19.74 5.36
CA LEU A 206 -6.72 18.48 4.79
C LEU A 206 -7.78 17.74 3.96
N ARG A 207 -9.04 17.73 4.40
CA ARG A 207 -10.15 17.17 3.63
C ARG A 207 -10.35 17.89 2.31
N LYS A 208 -10.46 19.20 2.35
CA LYS A 208 -10.67 20.06 1.17
C LYS A 208 -9.53 19.90 0.16
N GLU A 209 -8.31 19.84 0.64
CA GLU A 209 -7.11 19.70 -0.20
C GLU A 209 -6.84 18.25 -0.61
N LYS A 210 -7.65 17.28 -0.16
CA LYS A 210 -7.51 15.85 -0.44
C LYS A 210 -6.17 15.27 0.08
N LEU A 211 -5.77 15.70 1.26
CA LEU A 211 -4.49 15.37 1.88
C LEU A 211 -4.64 14.66 3.24
N LEU A 212 -5.87 14.44 3.72
CA LEU A 212 -6.06 13.85 5.04
C LEU A 212 -5.43 12.46 5.14
N MET A 213 -5.68 11.58 4.16
CA MET A 213 -5.11 10.22 4.20
C MET A 213 -3.60 10.18 3.95
N PRO A 214 -3.01 10.98 3.04
CA PRO A 214 -1.57 11.17 2.99
C PRO A 214 -0.94 11.57 4.33
N VAL A 215 -1.53 12.51 5.05
CA VAL A 215 -1.03 12.95 6.37
C VAL A 215 -1.22 11.86 7.42
N VAL A 216 -2.36 11.13 7.44
CA VAL A 216 -2.57 9.98 8.34
C VAL A 216 -1.50 8.90 8.09
N GLN A 217 -1.18 8.59 6.85
CA GLN A 217 -0.11 7.64 6.51
C GLN A 217 1.27 8.14 6.97
N GLN A 218 1.56 9.42 6.81
CA GLN A 218 2.81 10.00 7.27
C GLN A 218 2.91 9.93 8.81
N ILE A 219 1.84 10.28 9.52
CA ILE A 219 1.75 10.17 10.98
C ILE A 219 1.96 8.73 11.44
N LEU A 220 1.25 7.75 10.85
CA LEU A 220 1.44 6.34 11.18
C LEU A 220 2.92 5.95 11.08
N ARG A 221 3.55 6.26 9.93
CA ARG A 221 4.93 5.83 9.65
C ARG A 221 5.97 6.56 10.49
N THR A 222 5.76 7.83 10.83
CA THR A 222 6.67 8.59 11.71
C THR A 222 6.50 8.25 13.19
N SER A 223 5.36 7.68 13.56
CA SER A 223 5.02 7.36 14.95
C SER A 223 5.37 5.94 15.38
N LEU A 224 5.93 5.10 14.49
CA LEU A 224 6.27 3.72 14.83
C LEU A 224 7.29 3.66 15.99
N LYS A 225 7.06 2.79 16.97
CA LYS A 225 7.91 2.62 18.16
C LYS A 225 9.39 2.35 17.87
N PRO A 226 9.76 1.60 16.80
CA PRO A 226 11.17 1.40 16.47
C PRO A 226 11.93 2.67 16.09
N LEU A 227 11.25 3.70 15.58
CA LEU A 227 11.89 4.94 15.17
C LEU A 227 12.32 5.76 16.40
N LYS A 228 13.61 6.09 16.50
CA LYS A 228 14.20 6.81 17.63
C LYS A 228 14.59 8.24 17.27
N GLN A 229 14.87 8.50 16.01
CA GLN A 229 15.25 9.82 15.51
C GLN A 229 14.50 10.12 14.21
N ARG A 230 14.47 11.40 13.83
CA ARG A 230 13.73 11.89 12.67
C ARG A 230 14.16 11.17 11.37
N GLU A 231 15.46 10.97 11.20
CA GLU A 231 16.08 10.37 10.01
C GLU A 231 15.72 8.89 9.82
N ASP A 232 15.27 8.19 10.87
CA ASP A 232 14.81 6.80 10.77
C ASP A 232 13.62 6.68 9.79
N TYR A 233 12.87 7.77 9.60
CA TYR A 233 11.80 7.82 8.61
C TYR A 233 12.30 7.62 7.17
N LEU A 234 13.54 7.96 6.88
CA LEU A 234 14.16 7.78 5.56
C LEU A 234 14.71 6.37 5.32
N THR A 235 14.39 5.41 6.19
CA THR A 235 14.88 4.03 6.13
C THR A 235 13.72 3.04 5.97
N ALA A 236 14.05 1.80 5.60
CA ALA A 236 13.07 0.71 5.49
C ALA A 236 12.26 0.47 6.78
N LEU A 237 12.81 0.87 7.94
CA LEU A 237 12.17 0.71 9.24
C LEU A 237 10.81 1.43 9.33
N ALA A 238 10.69 2.61 8.71
CA ALA A 238 9.44 3.36 8.65
C ALA A 238 8.49 2.88 7.54
N HIS A 239 8.96 2.03 6.63
CA HIS A 239 8.25 1.64 5.43
C HIS A 239 8.19 0.11 5.26
N PRO A 240 7.77 -0.64 6.28
CA PRO A 240 7.62 -2.08 6.15
C PRO A 240 6.53 -2.41 5.12
N THR A 241 6.63 -3.58 4.52
CA THR A 241 5.60 -4.10 3.60
C THR A 241 4.29 -4.37 4.32
N ALA A 242 4.40 -4.93 5.53
CA ALA A 242 3.29 -5.15 6.45
C ALA A 242 3.69 -4.63 7.84
N PHE A 243 2.77 -3.96 8.53
CA PHE A 243 3.04 -3.33 9.81
C PHE A 243 2.78 -4.28 10.97
N PRO A 244 3.77 -4.58 11.83
CA PRO A 244 3.53 -5.29 13.09
C PRO A 244 2.69 -4.44 14.04
N ALA A 245 1.68 -5.04 14.68
CA ALA A 245 0.81 -4.32 15.60
C ALA A 245 1.53 -3.79 16.86
N ASP A 246 2.57 -4.47 17.31
CA ASP A 246 3.40 -4.06 18.44
C ASP A 246 4.28 -2.82 18.14
N TRP A 247 4.43 -2.47 16.85
CA TRP A 247 5.12 -1.23 16.45
C TRP A 247 4.24 0.01 16.53
N LEU A 248 2.92 -0.15 16.67
CA LEU A 248 2.00 0.99 16.79
C LEU A 248 2.24 1.76 18.11
N ASP A 249 2.26 3.09 17.99
CA ASP A 249 2.24 4.03 19.09
C ASP A 249 1.04 4.99 18.89
N GLU A 250 -0.11 4.57 19.37
CA GLU A 250 -1.37 5.33 19.21
C GLU A 250 -1.27 6.73 19.84
N GLU A 251 -0.67 6.85 21.02
CA GLU A 251 -0.53 8.15 21.68
C GLU A 251 0.33 9.10 20.84
N ARG A 252 1.46 8.61 20.30
CA ARG A 252 2.33 9.41 19.45
C ARG A 252 1.63 9.83 18.16
N MET A 253 0.81 8.95 17.57
CA MET A 253 -0.02 9.28 16.41
C MET A 253 -1.04 10.38 16.71
N MET A 254 -1.78 10.26 17.81
CA MET A 254 -2.76 11.25 18.25
C MET A 254 -2.11 12.62 18.51
N ARG A 255 -1.00 12.66 19.23
CA ARG A 255 -0.25 13.88 19.52
C ARG A 255 0.31 14.53 18.26
N ALA A 256 0.82 13.73 17.32
CA ALA A 256 1.28 14.23 16.03
C ALA A 256 0.14 14.89 15.24
N ALA A 257 -1.05 14.27 15.18
CA ALA A 257 -2.21 14.86 14.52
C ALA A 257 -2.67 16.15 15.19
N GLN A 258 -2.72 16.15 16.54
CA GLN A 258 -3.17 17.28 17.34
C GLN A 258 -2.23 18.50 17.25
N SER A 259 -0.93 18.29 17.11
CA SER A 259 0.07 19.35 17.04
C SER A 259 0.14 20.07 15.69
N LEU A 260 -0.48 19.54 14.63
CA LEU A 260 -0.46 20.16 13.32
C LEU A 260 -1.25 21.47 13.26
N THR A 261 -0.68 22.43 12.56
CA THR A 261 -1.31 23.71 12.23
C THR A 261 -1.29 23.89 10.71
N PRO A 262 -2.04 24.84 10.13
CA PRO A 262 -1.99 25.10 8.69
C PRO A 262 -0.56 25.39 8.14
N LEU A 263 0.35 25.89 8.98
CA LEU A 263 1.73 26.21 8.60
C LEU A 263 2.74 25.09 8.87
N THR A 264 2.33 24.07 9.65
CA THR A 264 3.19 22.93 10.01
C THR A 264 2.76 21.62 9.34
N LEU A 265 1.89 21.71 8.33
CA LEU A 265 1.55 20.52 7.54
C LEU A 265 2.80 19.98 6.83
N PRO A 266 2.95 18.64 6.75
CA PRO A 266 4.07 18.04 6.04
C PRO A 266 4.06 18.44 4.56
N PRO A 267 5.23 18.60 3.94
CA PRO A 267 5.30 18.91 2.51
C PRO A 267 4.77 17.74 1.68
N MET A 268 4.36 18.03 0.44
CA MET A 268 3.83 17.03 -0.49
C MET A 268 4.66 16.99 -1.75
N LEU A 269 4.77 15.81 -2.36
CA LEU A 269 5.38 15.64 -3.67
C LEU A 269 4.65 14.59 -4.50
N GLN A 270 4.86 14.62 -5.81
CA GLN A 270 4.44 13.58 -6.76
C GLN A 270 5.56 13.28 -7.73
N LEU A 271 5.57 12.06 -8.23
CA LEU A 271 6.56 11.53 -9.15
C LEU A 271 6.00 11.40 -10.57
N GLU A 272 6.88 11.53 -11.56
CA GLU A 272 6.59 11.24 -12.95
C GLU A 272 7.81 10.64 -13.63
N VAL A 273 7.60 9.60 -14.46
CA VAL A 273 8.64 9.03 -15.30
C VAL A 273 8.88 9.97 -16.48
N MET A 274 10.11 10.45 -16.61
CA MET A 274 10.52 11.38 -17.66
C MET A 274 11.15 10.66 -18.84
N ARG A 275 11.88 9.59 -18.56
CA ARG A 275 12.58 8.80 -19.58
C ARG A 275 12.70 7.35 -19.12
N GLU A 276 12.50 6.46 -20.06
CA GLU A 276 12.69 5.04 -19.94
C GLU A 276 13.14 4.50 -21.32
N PRO A 277 13.98 3.47 -21.40
CA PRO A 277 14.25 2.75 -22.65
C PRO A 277 12.97 2.21 -23.28
N ALA A 278 13.04 1.87 -24.57
CA ALA A 278 11.92 1.23 -25.25
C ALA A 278 11.44 0.00 -24.46
N PRO A 279 10.12 -0.21 -24.35
CA PRO A 279 9.58 -1.33 -23.59
C PRO A 279 10.03 -2.66 -24.23
N PRO A 280 10.22 -3.71 -23.40
CA PRO A 280 10.50 -5.05 -23.89
C PRO A 280 9.39 -5.54 -24.84
N ARG A 281 9.74 -6.34 -25.84
CA ARG A 281 8.83 -6.82 -26.87
C ARG A 281 8.19 -8.15 -26.44
N PRO A 282 6.84 -8.23 -26.39
CA PRO A 282 6.15 -9.48 -26.13
C PRO A 282 6.49 -10.56 -27.17
N GLY A 283 6.68 -11.80 -26.72
CA GLY A 283 7.02 -12.95 -27.57
C GLY A 283 8.48 -13.00 -28.00
N ILE A 284 9.30 -12.01 -27.63
CA ILE A 284 10.73 -11.94 -27.93
C ILE A 284 11.53 -11.71 -26.65
N ASP A 285 11.28 -10.60 -25.98
CA ASP A 285 12.01 -10.19 -24.78
C ASP A 285 11.34 -10.73 -23.49
N PHE A 286 10.08 -11.15 -23.57
CA PHE A 286 9.36 -11.87 -22.51
C PHE A 286 8.14 -12.60 -23.08
N PHE A 287 7.61 -13.56 -22.33
CA PHE A 287 6.53 -14.44 -22.77
C PHE A 287 5.37 -14.39 -21.78
N GLU A 288 4.26 -13.75 -22.18
CA GLU A 288 3.04 -13.62 -21.41
C GLU A 288 1.81 -13.66 -22.34
N GLY A 289 0.65 -13.90 -21.76
CA GLY A 289 -0.61 -13.75 -22.47
C GLY A 289 -0.97 -12.27 -22.70
N PRO A 290 -1.92 -11.98 -23.59
CA PRO A 290 -2.22 -10.61 -24.07
C PRO A 290 -2.56 -9.60 -22.96
N ALA A 291 -3.09 -10.06 -21.82
CA ALA A 291 -3.45 -9.19 -20.70
C ALA A 291 -2.25 -8.68 -19.89
N LYS A 292 -1.03 -9.16 -20.13
CA LYS A 292 0.17 -8.88 -19.32
C LYS A 292 1.35 -8.40 -20.18
N GLU A 293 1.06 -7.57 -21.17
CA GLU A 293 2.07 -7.13 -22.17
C GLU A 293 2.98 -6.01 -21.69
N SER A 294 2.69 -5.38 -20.54
CA SER A 294 3.46 -4.23 -20.06
C SER A 294 4.22 -4.55 -18.79
N GLU A 295 5.42 -3.99 -18.68
CA GLU A 295 6.16 -3.92 -17.39
C GLU A 295 5.60 -2.84 -16.46
N SER A 296 4.97 -1.79 -17.00
CA SER A 296 4.50 -0.66 -16.22
C SER A 296 3.23 -0.99 -15.44
N LEU A 297 3.30 -0.88 -14.11
CA LEU A 297 2.13 -0.87 -13.23
C LEU A 297 1.69 0.55 -12.89
N SER A 298 2.62 1.50 -12.77
CA SER A 298 2.33 2.91 -12.48
C SER A 298 3.48 3.79 -12.97
N ASP A 299 3.14 4.96 -13.52
CA ASP A 299 4.11 5.92 -14.08
C ASP A 299 4.07 7.27 -13.37
N ARG A 300 3.11 7.51 -12.47
CA ARG A 300 2.81 8.84 -11.91
C ARG A 300 2.32 8.80 -10.49
N GLY A 301 2.34 9.97 -9.86
CA GLY A 301 1.77 10.20 -8.54
C GLY A 301 2.72 9.83 -7.44
N ILE A 302 2.27 9.02 -6.50
CA ILE A 302 3.08 8.63 -5.33
C ILE A 302 3.63 7.20 -5.45
N VAL A 303 3.34 6.51 -6.55
CA VAL A 303 3.93 5.19 -6.87
C VAL A 303 4.34 5.15 -8.33
N VAL A 304 5.60 4.85 -8.58
CA VAL A 304 6.14 4.43 -9.87
C VAL A 304 6.54 2.96 -9.73
N ALA A 305 6.04 2.08 -10.61
CA ALA A 305 6.24 0.65 -10.43
C ALA A 305 6.43 -0.10 -11.74
N ARG A 306 7.35 -1.08 -11.72
CA ARG A 306 7.66 -1.97 -12.84
C ARG A 306 7.68 -3.43 -12.39
N ILE A 307 7.10 -4.30 -13.22
CA ILE A 307 7.35 -5.74 -13.18
C ILE A 307 8.47 -6.04 -14.16
N VAL A 308 9.58 -6.55 -13.69
CA VAL A 308 10.76 -6.81 -14.52
C VAL A 308 10.56 -8.10 -15.33
N ARG A 309 9.99 -7.95 -16.52
CA ARG A 309 9.66 -9.06 -17.44
C ARG A 309 10.73 -9.28 -18.50
N GLY A 310 11.17 -8.21 -19.13
CA GLY A 310 12.15 -8.27 -20.21
C GLY A 310 13.52 -8.78 -19.74
N MET A 311 14.31 -9.29 -20.70
CA MET A 311 15.53 -10.07 -20.43
C MET A 311 16.79 -9.25 -20.20
N GLY A 312 16.71 -7.92 -20.29
CA GLY A 312 17.89 -7.08 -20.03
C GLY A 312 18.41 -7.23 -18.61
N TRP A 313 19.74 -7.17 -18.48
CA TRP A 313 20.43 -7.20 -17.19
C TRP A 313 20.07 -6.03 -16.30
N GLU A 314 19.82 -4.87 -16.87
CA GLU A 314 19.58 -3.62 -16.15
C GLU A 314 18.28 -2.95 -16.64
N ARG A 315 17.61 -2.27 -15.73
CA ARG A 315 16.48 -1.35 -15.98
C ARG A 315 16.89 0.05 -15.61
N GLU A 316 16.58 1.02 -16.47
CA GLU A 316 16.84 2.44 -16.25
C GLU A 316 15.52 3.22 -16.24
N LEU A 317 15.33 4.08 -15.26
CA LEU A 317 14.25 5.08 -15.21
C LEU A 317 14.84 6.44 -14.85
N THR A 318 14.46 7.50 -15.56
CA THR A 318 14.62 8.87 -15.07
C THR A 318 13.28 9.34 -14.50
N VAL A 319 13.26 9.65 -13.22
CA VAL A 319 12.06 10.05 -12.47
C VAL A 319 12.27 11.45 -11.93
N ARG A 320 11.25 12.29 -12.08
CA ARG A 320 11.21 13.68 -11.59
C ARG A 320 10.14 13.87 -10.54
N VAL A 321 10.44 14.71 -9.55
CA VAL A 321 9.45 15.29 -8.66
C VAL A 321 8.75 16.44 -9.38
N THR A 322 7.47 16.32 -9.68
CA THR A 322 6.74 17.27 -10.54
C THR A 322 5.80 18.19 -9.79
N ARG A 323 5.26 17.77 -8.65
CA ARG A 323 4.35 18.57 -7.84
C ARG A 323 4.83 18.57 -6.42
N THR A 324 5.30 19.73 -5.97
CA THR A 324 5.66 19.96 -4.57
C THR A 324 4.72 20.99 -3.97
N ARG A 325 4.41 20.81 -2.70
CA ARG A 325 3.66 21.80 -1.92
C ARG A 325 4.33 21.94 -0.56
N GLU A 326 4.59 23.16 -0.17
CA GLU A 326 5.06 23.54 1.16
C GLU A 326 4.24 24.74 1.63
N TRP A 327 3.74 24.66 2.85
CA TRP A 327 2.66 25.53 3.35
C TRP A 327 3.15 26.86 3.90
N ALA A 328 4.39 26.91 4.37
CA ALA A 328 5.02 28.09 4.95
C ALA A 328 6.08 28.72 4.03
N GLY A 329 6.21 28.24 2.77
CA GLY A 329 7.20 28.74 1.81
C GLY A 329 8.64 28.34 2.13
N ARG A 330 8.85 27.29 2.94
CA ARG A 330 10.18 26.80 3.30
C ARG A 330 10.84 26.09 2.12
N PRO A 331 12.17 26.15 1.97
CA PRO A 331 12.87 25.39 0.95
C PRO A 331 12.70 23.88 1.18
N LEU A 332 12.61 23.12 0.08
CA LEU A 332 12.49 21.67 0.12
C LEU A 332 13.80 21.01 -0.31
N GLN A 333 14.25 20.04 0.47
CA GLN A 333 15.29 19.09 0.10
C GLN A 333 14.65 17.77 -0.32
N ILE A 334 15.03 17.23 -1.48
CA ILE A 334 14.52 15.95 -1.96
C ILE A 334 15.52 14.84 -1.63
N HIS A 335 15.01 13.83 -0.92
CA HIS A 335 15.76 12.63 -0.56
C HIS A 335 15.34 11.45 -1.41
N TRP A 336 16.31 10.77 -2.00
CA TRP A 336 16.18 9.51 -2.72
C TRP A 336 16.91 8.46 -1.92
N ARG A 337 16.21 7.42 -1.46
CA ARG A 337 16.74 6.40 -0.55
C ARG A 337 16.44 5.00 -1.05
N LEU A 338 17.46 4.16 -1.17
CA LEU A 338 17.27 2.73 -1.34
C LEU A 338 16.71 2.18 -0.02
N LEU A 339 15.45 1.71 -0.04
CA LEU A 339 14.78 1.13 1.12
C LEU A 339 14.91 -0.38 1.13
N ARG A 340 14.96 -1.01 -0.04
CA ARG A 340 15.06 -2.45 -0.23
C ARG A 340 15.81 -2.74 -1.51
N GLY A 341 16.75 -3.67 -1.49
CA GLY A 341 17.60 -4.02 -2.63
C GLY A 341 19.05 -4.11 -2.27
N ASP A 342 19.84 -4.72 -3.14
CA ASP A 342 21.28 -4.78 -3.00
C ASP A 342 21.91 -3.45 -3.46
N PRO A 343 22.63 -2.71 -2.61
CA PRO A 343 23.23 -1.43 -2.97
C PRO A 343 24.28 -1.54 -4.09
N ASP A 344 24.89 -2.72 -4.30
CA ASP A 344 25.85 -2.95 -5.39
C ASP A 344 25.17 -3.15 -6.75
N LEU A 345 23.85 -3.40 -6.74
CA LEU A 345 23.02 -3.61 -7.92
C LEU A 345 22.07 -2.44 -8.22
N VAL A 346 22.08 -1.40 -7.38
CA VAL A 346 21.20 -0.23 -7.55
C VAL A 346 22.02 1.05 -7.54
N THR A 347 21.85 1.84 -8.60
CA THR A 347 22.46 3.18 -8.70
C THR A 347 21.38 4.26 -8.75
N ILE A 348 21.55 5.33 -7.97
CA ILE A 348 20.66 6.49 -7.94
C ILE A 348 21.49 7.74 -8.23
N GLU A 349 21.48 8.20 -9.47
CA GLU A 349 22.19 9.40 -9.94
C GLU A 349 21.25 10.62 -9.91
N ARG A 350 21.45 11.49 -8.93
CA ARG A 350 20.65 12.71 -8.78
C ARG A 350 21.13 13.80 -9.73
N SER A 351 20.21 14.49 -10.39
CA SER A 351 20.52 15.68 -11.17
C SER A 351 20.99 16.81 -10.25
N ALA A 352 21.99 17.57 -10.69
CA ALA A 352 22.46 18.77 -9.98
C ALA A 352 21.54 19.99 -10.22
N THR A 353 20.69 19.97 -11.24
CA THR A 353 19.94 21.15 -11.72
C THR A 353 18.42 20.99 -11.64
N ALA A 354 17.93 19.78 -11.46
CA ALA A 354 16.50 19.48 -11.41
C ALA A 354 16.18 18.50 -10.27
N PRO A 355 14.95 18.50 -9.73
CA PRO A 355 14.52 17.54 -8.72
C PRO A 355 14.21 16.16 -9.34
N GLU A 356 15.20 15.58 -10.00
CA GLU A 356 15.10 14.29 -10.69
C GLU A 356 16.30 13.39 -10.39
N ALA A 357 16.10 12.09 -10.61
CA ALA A 357 17.16 11.11 -10.55
C ALA A 357 17.02 10.09 -11.66
N THR A 358 18.16 9.63 -12.19
CA THR A 358 18.25 8.42 -13.02
C THR A 358 18.57 7.24 -12.13
N ILE A 359 17.70 6.25 -12.16
CA ILE A 359 17.75 5.05 -11.34
C ILE A 359 18.08 3.88 -12.26
N ARG A 360 19.15 3.13 -11.93
CA ARG A 360 19.50 1.89 -12.60
C ARG A 360 19.42 0.74 -11.62
N VAL A 361 18.72 -0.30 -12.01
CA VAL A 361 18.54 -1.50 -11.20
C VAL A 361 18.93 -2.71 -12.04
N LYS A 362 19.97 -3.39 -11.61
CA LYS A 362 20.40 -4.66 -12.22
C LYS A 362 19.53 -5.81 -11.72
N TRP A 363 19.58 -6.92 -12.44
CA TRP A 363 18.83 -8.12 -12.06
C TRP A 363 19.20 -8.58 -10.65
N HIS A 364 18.18 -8.77 -9.81
CA HIS A 364 18.30 -9.38 -8.48
C HIS A 364 17.83 -10.84 -8.57
N SER A 365 18.69 -11.77 -8.16
CA SER A 365 18.34 -13.18 -8.09
C SER A 365 17.99 -13.59 -6.67
N GLY A 366 16.79 -14.14 -6.48
CA GLY A 366 16.33 -14.61 -5.18
C GLY A 366 15.66 -13.55 -4.31
N PRO A 367 15.34 -13.92 -3.08
CA PRO A 367 14.68 -13.04 -2.13
C PRO A 367 15.53 -11.81 -1.78
N ILE A 368 14.86 -10.67 -1.65
CA ILE A 368 15.46 -9.36 -1.33
C ILE A 368 15.02 -8.98 0.08
N GLU A 369 15.96 -8.72 0.97
CA GLU A 369 15.68 -8.25 2.32
C GLU A 369 15.72 -6.71 2.40
N ALA A 370 15.00 -6.15 3.37
CA ALA A 370 15.09 -4.74 3.70
C ALA A 370 16.10 -4.55 4.84
N PRO A 371 17.17 -3.75 4.66
CA PRO A 371 18.09 -3.43 5.73
C PRO A 371 17.35 -2.81 6.92
N GLY A 372 17.50 -3.42 8.12
CA GLY A 372 16.78 -2.98 9.31
C GLY A 372 15.26 -3.21 9.30
N GLY A 373 14.75 -3.93 8.30
CA GLY A 373 13.35 -4.33 8.21
C GLY A 373 12.98 -5.44 9.19
N ILE A 374 11.78 -5.97 9.04
CA ILE A 374 11.27 -7.05 9.88
C ILE A 374 12.02 -8.33 9.53
N PRO A 375 12.69 -8.99 10.49
CA PRO A 375 13.40 -10.24 10.24
C PRO A 375 12.46 -11.31 9.65
N GLY A 376 12.92 -12.00 8.60
CA GLY A 376 12.17 -13.05 7.92
C GLY A 376 11.13 -12.56 6.91
N LEU A 377 10.95 -11.25 6.77
CA LEU A 377 10.14 -10.65 5.71
C LEU A 377 11.03 -10.30 4.51
N SER A 378 11.33 -11.30 3.71
CA SER A 378 11.97 -11.11 2.40
C SER A 378 10.93 -11.06 1.28
N GLY A 379 11.31 -10.52 0.15
CA GLY A 379 10.44 -10.44 -1.03
C GLY A 379 11.24 -10.37 -2.32
N HIS A 380 10.61 -9.93 -3.41
CA HIS A 380 11.23 -9.86 -4.74
C HIS A 380 11.20 -8.44 -5.31
N ARG A 381 11.13 -7.43 -4.44
CA ARG A 381 11.01 -6.03 -4.82
C ARG A 381 12.24 -5.22 -4.41
N VAL A 382 12.83 -4.52 -5.39
CA VAL A 382 13.69 -3.37 -5.11
C VAL A 382 12.77 -2.15 -4.90
N GLU A 383 13.02 -1.38 -3.86
CA GLU A 383 12.21 -0.23 -3.49
C GLU A 383 13.06 0.98 -3.16
N ILE A 384 12.73 2.10 -3.78
CA ILE A 384 13.35 3.40 -3.53
C ILE A 384 12.27 4.34 -2.98
N GLY A 385 12.54 4.93 -1.82
CA GLY A 385 11.72 5.99 -1.24
C GLY A 385 12.16 7.36 -1.72
N VAL A 386 11.18 8.20 -2.04
CA VAL A 386 11.40 9.61 -2.39
C VAL A 386 10.61 10.49 -1.41
N PHE A 387 11.32 11.41 -0.76
CA PHE A 387 10.76 12.24 0.31
C PHE A 387 11.15 13.70 0.09
N ALA A 388 10.22 14.61 0.34
CA ALA A 388 10.52 16.02 0.52
C ALA A 388 10.74 16.31 2.01
N ASP A 389 11.73 17.13 2.30
CA ASP A 389 12.09 17.60 3.64
C ASP A 389 12.05 19.11 3.66
N ASN A 390 11.27 19.71 4.56
CA ASN A 390 11.22 21.16 4.76
C ASN A 390 12.02 21.65 5.98
N GLY A 391 12.87 20.75 6.54
CA GLY A 391 13.67 21.02 7.74
C GLY A 391 12.97 20.68 9.06
N THR A 392 11.64 20.55 9.07
CA THR A 392 10.85 20.14 10.23
C THR A 392 10.23 18.76 10.03
N ASP A 393 9.58 18.56 8.88
CA ASP A 393 8.81 17.36 8.58
C ASP A 393 9.18 16.81 7.21
N PHE A 394 9.06 15.48 7.10
CA PHE A 394 9.13 14.77 5.82
C PHE A 394 7.74 14.65 5.20
N SER A 395 7.70 14.61 3.87
CA SER A 395 6.46 14.30 3.13
C SER A 395 5.95 12.88 3.43
N PRO A 396 4.66 12.60 3.17
CA PRO A 396 4.22 11.23 2.94
C PRO A 396 5.14 10.54 1.94
N PRO A 397 5.33 9.20 2.03
CA PRO A 397 6.27 8.50 1.17
C PRO A 397 5.79 8.45 -0.28
N CYS A 398 6.72 8.62 -1.23
CA CYS A 398 6.54 8.18 -2.60
C CYS A 398 7.49 7.03 -2.88
N PHE A 399 7.05 6.01 -3.62
CA PHE A 399 7.84 4.83 -3.88
C PHE A 399 8.09 4.60 -5.37
N ILE A 400 9.29 4.09 -5.66
CA ILE A 400 9.65 3.56 -6.97
C ILE A 400 10.01 2.09 -6.75
N SER A 401 9.29 1.19 -7.43
CA SER A 401 9.41 -0.24 -7.22
C SER A 401 9.77 -0.97 -8.51
N PHE A 402 10.70 -1.95 -8.40
CA PHE A 402 11.02 -2.91 -9.43
C PHE A 402 10.78 -4.30 -8.85
N TYR A 403 9.78 -5.00 -9.34
CA TYR A 403 9.43 -6.33 -8.86
C TYR A 403 9.98 -7.40 -9.81
N PHE A 404 10.79 -8.30 -9.28
CA PHE A 404 11.37 -9.44 -9.98
C PHE A 404 10.49 -10.67 -9.80
N LEU A 405 10.18 -11.37 -10.88
CA LEU A 405 9.30 -12.53 -10.84
C LEU A 405 10.01 -13.71 -10.13
N PRO A 406 9.47 -14.22 -9.03
CA PRO A 406 10.14 -15.26 -8.23
C PRO A 406 10.25 -16.61 -8.94
N ASN A 407 9.42 -16.87 -9.96
CA ASN A 407 9.40 -18.10 -10.73
C ASN A 407 10.41 -18.13 -11.89
N GLU A 408 11.26 -17.12 -12.00
CA GLU A 408 12.28 -17.04 -13.07
C GLU A 408 13.68 -17.02 -12.47
N ARG A 409 14.54 -17.91 -12.95
CA ARG A 409 15.97 -17.89 -12.66
C ARG A 409 16.73 -17.57 -13.94
N ARG A 410 17.49 -16.49 -13.94
CA ARG A 410 18.25 -16.01 -15.09
C ARG A 410 19.74 -16.06 -14.84
N THR A 411 20.48 -16.40 -15.89
CA THR A 411 21.94 -16.39 -15.91
C THR A 411 22.41 -15.42 -16.98
N TYR A 412 23.39 -14.60 -16.65
CA TYR A 412 23.98 -13.59 -17.52
C TYR A 412 25.49 -13.82 -17.66
N ASP A 413 26.07 -13.38 -18.76
CA ASP A 413 27.51 -13.29 -18.91
C ASP A 413 28.09 -12.01 -18.27
N GLU A 414 29.39 -11.86 -18.29
CA GLU A 414 30.12 -10.73 -17.72
C GLU A 414 29.76 -9.38 -18.41
N THR A 415 29.19 -9.42 -19.61
CA THR A 415 28.75 -8.24 -20.35
C THR A 415 27.28 -7.90 -20.13
N GLY A 416 26.54 -8.69 -19.30
CA GLY A 416 25.14 -8.52 -19.03
C GLY A 416 24.20 -9.11 -20.10
N ARG A 417 24.71 -9.97 -21.02
CA ARG A 417 23.85 -10.69 -21.97
C ARG A 417 23.28 -11.92 -21.29
N ILE A 418 21.99 -12.16 -21.50
CA ILE A 418 21.29 -13.32 -20.96
C ILE A 418 21.79 -14.61 -21.62
N LEU A 419 22.17 -15.60 -20.83
CA LEU A 419 22.57 -16.92 -21.31
C LEU A 419 21.44 -17.94 -21.21
N GLU A 420 20.71 -17.91 -20.10
CA GLU A 420 19.61 -18.84 -19.83
C GLU A 420 18.54 -18.19 -18.97
N THR A 421 17.28 -18.54 -19.24
CA THR A 421 16.15 -18.30 -18.34
C THR A 421 15.45 -19.62 -18.04
N ASP A 422 15.44 -20.01 -16.78
CA ASP A 422 14.65 -21.14 -16.27
C ASP A 422 13.34 -20.60 -15.70
N TYR A 423 12.26 -20.76 -16.44
CA TYR A 423 10.91 -20.38 -16.04
C TYR A 423 10.19 -21.48 -15.26
N ALA A 424 10.71 -22.70 -15.32
CA ALA A 424 10.18 -23.86 -14.61
C ALA A 424 10.97 -24.15 -13.32
N PHE A 425 11.60 -23.13 -12.75
CA PHE A 425 12.44 -23.25 -11.56
C PHE A 425 11.65 -23.92 -10.41
N PRO A 426 12.09 -25.09 -9.93
CA PRO A 426 11.35 -25.86 -8.93
C PRO A 426 11.23 -25.11 -7.59
N GLY A 427 10.05 -25.19 -6.98
CA GLY A 427 9.77 -24.55 -5.69
C GLY A 427 9.50 -23.04 -5.76
N SER A 428 9.47 -22.47 -6.95
CA SER A 428 9.15 -21.04 -7.13
C SER A 428 7.65 -20.86 -7.33
N PHE A 429 7.12 -19.85 -6.69
CA PHE A 429 5.74 -19.42 -6.85
C PHE A 429 5.61 -18.48 -8.05
N ALA A 430 4.65 -18.78 -8.95
CA ALA A 430 4.24 -17.86 -10.00
C ALA A 430 2.98 -17.11 -9.55
N ASP A 431 3.11 -15.82 -9.25
CA ASP A 431 1.95 -15.00 -8.90
C ASP A 431 1.03 -14.86 -10.10
N VAL A 432 -0.13 -15.50 -10.02
CA VAL A 432 -1.11 -15.55 -11.12
C VAL A 432 -1.64 -14.18 -11.54
N THR A 433 -1.50 -13.17 -10.69
CA THR A 433 -1.85 -11.79 -11.03
C THR A 433 -0.78 -11.10 -11.88
N LEU A 434 0.46 -11.55 -11.76
CA LEU A 434 1.62 -10.94 -12.41
C LEU A 434 2.12 -11.74 -13.61
N THR A 435 2.07 -13.08 -13.55
CA THR A 435 2.63 -13.94 -14.59
C THR A 435 1.86 -15.25 -14.73
N ALA A 436 1.94 -15.88 -15.88
CA ALA A 436 1.52 -17.27 -16.10
C ALA A 436 2.69 -18.22 -15.83
N GLN A 437 2.39 -19.45 -15.42
CA GLN A 437 3.41 -20.48 -15.29
C GLN A 437 3.95 -20.86 -16.69
N LYS A 438 5.26 -20.90 -16.83
CA LYS A 438 5.95 -21.29 -18.07
C LYS A 438 6.72 -22.59 -17.82
N PRO A 439 6.32 -23.72 -18.41
CA PRO A 439 6.92 -25.02 -18.12
C PRO A 439 8.22 -25.28 -18.87
N TRP A 440 8.99 -24.27 -19.20
CA TRP A 440 10.17 -24.41 -20.05
C TRP A 440 11.39 -23.62 -19.55
N ARG A 441 12.51 -23.89 -20.21
CA ARG A 441 13.80 -23.21 -20.08
C ARG A 441 14.26 -22.76 -21.45
N ASP A 442 14.75 -21.52 -21.57
CA ASP A 442 15.30 -20.93 -22.79
C ASP A 442 16.79 -20.70 -22.66
N ARG A 443 17.59 -21.23 -23.62
CA ARG A 443 19.01 -20.96 -23.75
C ARG A 443 19.27 -20.08 -24.97
N TYR A 444 19.90 -18.93 -24.74
CA TYR A 444 20.13 -17.90 -25.74
C TYR A 444 21.42 -18.14 -26.51
N ARG A 445 21.40 -17.82 -27.80
CA ARG A 445 22.52 -17.95 -28.71
C ARG A 445 22.89 -16.61 -29.29
N TYR A 446 24.20 -16.36 -29.37
CA TYR A 446 24.76 -15.12 -29.91
C TYR A 446 25.78 -15.43 -30.99
N ASP A 447 25.87 -14.56 -31.97
CA ASP A 447 26.95 -14.57 -32.96
C ASP A 447 28.29 -14.32 -32.27
N LYS A 448 29.28 -15.11 -32.56
CA LYS A 448 30.59 -15.11 -31.88
C LYS A 448 31.40 -13.85 -32.18
N ASP A 449 31.23 -13.29 -33.35
CA ASP A 449 32.06 -12.16 -33.81
C ASP A 449 31.41 -10.83 -33.51
N SER A 450 30.10 -10.69 -33.80
CA SER A 450 29.36 -9.45 -33.60
C SER A 450 28.69 -9.35 -32.23
N GLY A 451 28.49 -10.48 -31.54
CA GLY A 451 27.69 -10.52 -30.30
C GLY A 451 26.18 -10.32 -30.49
N ALA A 452 25.72 -10.30 -31.76
CA ALA A 452 24.31 -10.13 -32.07
C ALA A 452 23.48 -11.36 -31.65
N PRO A 453 22.23 -11.17 -31.17
CA PRO A 453 21.36 -12.30 -30.82
C PRO A 453 21.00 -13.10 -32.06
N LEU A 454 21.17 -14.41 -31.99
CA LEU A 454 20.75 -15.37 -33.00
C LEU A 454 19.42 -16.05 -32.70
N GLY A 455 18.92 -15.88 -31.48
CA GLY A 455 17.71 -16.52 -30.98
C GLY A 455 17.97 -17.41 -29.77
N TRP A 456 17.08 -18.35 -29.54
CA TRP A 456 17.19 -19.26 -28.39
C TRP A 456 16.68 -20.66 -28.71
N THR A 457 17.07 -21.62 -27.86
CA THR A 457 16.54 -22.98 -27.86
C THR A 457 15.67 -23.15 -26.61
N ARG A 458 14.41 -23.48 -26.78
CA ARG A 458 13.45 -23.77 -25.72
C ARG A 458 13.36 -25.25 -25.43
N SER A 459 13.47 -25.62 -24.17
CA SER A 459 13.34 -26.99 -23.68
C SER A 459 12.22 -27.10 -22.69
N GLU A 460 11.30 -28.06 -22.88
CA GLU A 460 10.24 -28.41 -21.96
C GLU A 460 10.34 -29.91 -21.64
N ASN A 461 10.11 -30.29 -20.37
CA ASN A 461 10.24 -31.68 -19.95
C ASN A 461 9.30 -32.60 -20.76
N GLY A 462 9.86 -33.67 -21.30
CA GLY A 462 9.14 -34.66 -22.11
C GLY A 462 8.82 -34.25 -23.55
N LYS A 463 9.31 -33.09 -24.01
CA LYS A 463 9.13 -32.61 -25.38
C LYS A 463 10.49 -32.44 -26.08
N ALA A 464 10.47 -32.51 -27.40
CA ALA A 464 11.65 -32.15 -28.20
C ALA A 464 11.96 -30.65 -28.06
N PRO A 465 13.24 -30.26 -28.00
CA PRO A 465 13.61 -28.85 -27.99
C PRO A 465 13.11 -28.12 -29.26
N VAL A 466 12.78 -26.85 -29.10
CA VAL A 466 12.31 -25.98 -30.16
C VAL A 466 13.28 -24.81 -30.33
N ASP A 467 13.74 -24.57 -31.55
CA ASP A 467 14.62 -23.44 -31.85
C ASP A 467 13.85 -22.22 -32.33
N PHE A 468 14.28 -21.07 -31.90
CA PHE A 468 13.72 -19.76 -32.24
C PHE A 468 14.81 -18.87 -32.87
N ASP A 469 14.42 -18.00 -33.78
CA ASP A 469 15.28 -16.91 -34.25
C ASP A 469 15.23 -15.68 -33.30
N ALA A 470 16.01 -14.65 -33.62
CA ALA A 470 16.07 -13.42 -32.84
C ALA A 470 14.76 -12.59 -32.85
N ASP A 471 13.85 -12.89 -33.77
CA ASP A 471 12.53 -12.26 -33.89
C ASP A 471 11.42 -13.07 -33.20
N GLY A 472 11.78 -14.14 -32.47
CA GLY A 472 10.83 -14.99 -31.75
C GLY A 472 10.01 -15.92 -32.61
N ARG A 473 10.48 -16.20 -33.85
CA ARG A 473 9.83 -17.15 -34.76
C ARG A 473 10.44 -18.53 -34.55
N GLU A 474 9.61 -19.54 -34.49
CA GLU A 474 10.03 -20.95 -34.46
C GLU A 474 10.72 -21.33 -35.78
N LEU A 475 11.85 -21.97 -35.67
CA LEU A 475 12.62 -22.44 -36.85
C LEU A 475 12.16 -23.83 -37.26
N LEU A 476 11.50 -23.93 -38.40
CA LEU A 476 11.03 -25.18 -38.98
C LEU A 476 11.77 -25.46 -40.31
N PRO A 477 11.84 -26.72 -40.78
CA PRO A 477 12.44 -27.05 -42.07
C PRO A 477 11.86 -26.28 -43.25
N GLU A 478 10.55 -25.99 -43.21
CA GLU A 478 9.81 -25.23 -44.21
C GLU A 478 9.95 -23.71 -44.09
N GLY A 479 10.57 -23.23 -43.06
CA GLY A 479 10.83 -21.81 -42.81
C GLY A 479 10.34 -21.32 -41.44
N PRO A 480 10.72 -20.09 -41.05
CA PRO A 480 10.36 -19.52 -39.76
C PRO A 480 8.85 -19.30 -39.58
N ARG A 481 8.27 -19.74 -38.47
CA ARG A 481 6.86 -19.62 -38.14
C ARG A 481 6.64 -18.68 -36.96
N ARG A 482 5.68 -17.75 -37.06
CA ARG A 482 5.27 -16.91 -35.97
C ARG A 482 4.44 -17.71 -34.96
N LEU A 483 4.60 -17.36 -33.68
CA LEU A 483 3.85 -17.96 -32.61
C LEU A 483 3.10 -16.89 -31.83
N THR A 484 2.01 -17.31 -31.16
CA THR A 484 1.30 -16.54 -30.16
C THR A 484 1.32 -17.31 -28.84
N TYR A 485 1.17 -16.61 -27.74
CA TYR A 485 1.20 -17.17 -26.38
C TYR A 485 -0.18 -17.10 -25.76
N GLU A 486 -0.69 -18.22 -25.27
CA GLU A 486 -1.99 -18.34 -24.65
C GLU A 486 -1.87 -18.97 -23.27
N GLU A 487 -2.60 -18.42 -22.31
CA GLU A 487 -2.72 -19.02 -20.97
C GLU A 487 -3.87 -20.03 -20.96
N ASP A 488 -3.57 -21.27 -20.60
CA ASP A 488 -4.58 -22.26 -20.30
C ASP A 488 -5.25 -21.90 -18.97
N LEU A 489 -6.52 -21.55 -19.00
CA LEU A 489 -7.25 -21.03 -17.85
C LEU A 489 -7.45 -22.04 -16.72
N VAL A 490 -7.33 -23.35 -17.03
CA VAL A 490 -7.49 -24.43 -16.03
C VAL A 490 -6.16 -24.71 -15.34
N SER A 491 -5.12 -24.98 -16.12
CA SER A 491 -3.78 -25.29 -15.59
C SER A 491 -2.98 -24.05 -15.20
N ARG A 492 -3.42 -22.85 -15.60
CA ARG A 492 -2.71 -21.58 -15.44
C ARG A 492 -1.31 -21.58 -16.04
N ARG A 493 -1.08 -22.44 -17.05
CA ARG A 493 0.18 -22.58 -17.76
C ARG A 493 0.11 -21.88 -19.10
N LEU A 494 1.18 -21.17 -19.41
CA LEU A 494 1.36 -20.58 -20.73
C LEU A 494 1.73 -21.68 -21.73
N ARG A 495 1.16 -21.62 -22.92
CA ARG A 495 1.52 -22.42 -24.08
C ARG A 495 1.74 -21.52 -25.29
N PHE A 496 2.52 -21.99 -26.25
CA PHE A 496 2.71 -21.30 -27.50
C PHE A 496 2.07 -22.12 -28.65
N ILE A 497 1.41 -21.41 -29.53
CA ILE A 497 0.69 -21.96 -30.67
C ILE A 497 1.04 -21.18 -31.92
N PRO A 498 0.90 -21.78 -33.13
CA PRO A 498 1.04 -21.03 -34.37
C PRO A 498 0.15 -19.80 -34.38
N ALA A 499 0.72 -18.65 -34.78
CA ALA A 499 -0.08 -17.46 -35.03
C ALA A 499 -0.88 -17.64 -36.32
N GLU A 500 -2.15 -17.21 -36.34
CA GLU A 500 -3.00 -17.25 -37.53
C GLU A 500 -2.51 -16.30 -38.63
#